data_e01be78865f3b773f4208de21f2601dc
#
_entry.id   e01be78865f3b773f4208de21f2601dc
#
_cell.length_a   1.000
_cell.length_b   1.000
_cell.length_c   1.000
_cell.angle_alpha   90.00
_cell.angle_beta   90.00
_cell.angle_gamma   90.00
#
_symmetry.space_group_name_H-M   'P 1'
#
loop_
_entity.id
_entity.type
_entity.pdbx_description
1 polymer ?
#
loop_
_entity_poly.entity_id
_entity_poly.type
_entity_poly.pdbx_seq_one_letter_code
_entity_poly.pdbx_strand_id
1 'polypeptide(L)' 'MNNQVPKYVTQARASFLLGMPEAELSRISKQSGLGHVECAGNEKETYFTYEELQRICLLAARQMEGVLSGAAR' A
#
# COMPACT_ATOMS: atom_id res chain seq x y z
N MET A 1 26.78 8.46 6.96
CA MET A 1 26.38 8.35 6.66
C MET A 1 25.47 8.01 6.68
N ASN A 2 24.82 8.20 6.71
CA ASN A 2 23.94 7.77 6.77
C ASN A 2 23.12 7.85 5.87
N ASN A 3 23.17 7.62 4.94
CA ASN A 3 22.43 7.51 3.97
C ASN A 3 21.40 6.64 4.16
N GLN A 4 20.59 6.69 5.08
CA GLN A 4 19.71 5.81 5.26
C GLN A 4 18.53 6.01 4.52
N VAL A 5 18.07 5.12 3.68
CA VAL A 5 16.79 5.08 3.02
C VAL A 5 15.79 4.70 4.09
N PRO A 6 14.72 5.44 4.27
CA PRO A 6 13.72 5.08 5.27
C PRO A 6 13.18 3.68 4.97
N LYS A 7 13.05 2.88 6.00
CA LYS A 7 12.55 1.53 5.81
C LYS A 7 11.05 1.52 5.62
N TYR A 8 10.38 2.54 6.11
CA TYR A 8 8.93 2.60 6.04
C TYR A 8 8.48 3.91 5.45
N VAL A 9 7.35 3.90 4.80
CA VAL A 9 6.72 5.12 4.30
C VAL A 9 5.32 5.18 4.85
N THR A 10 4.80 6.39 5.02
CA THR A 10 3.45 6.57 5.52
C THR A 10 2.45 6.15 4.45
N GLN A 11 1.20 5.96 4.86
CA GLN A 11 0.15 5.61 3.93
C GLN A 11 -0.03 6.69 2.86
N ALA A 12 0.05 7.96 3.25
CA ALA A 12 -0.07 9.04 2.29
C ALA A 12 1.03 8.98 1.24
N ARG A 13 2.25 8.73 1.70
CA ARG A 13 3.38 8.63 0.78
C ARG A 13 3.26 7.40 -0.09
N ALA A 14 2.83 6.29 0.50
CA ALA A 14 2.66 5.06 -0.25
C ALA A 14 1.60 5.23 -1.33
N SER A 15 0.51 5.91 -1.00
CA SER A 15 -0.54 6.21 -1.95
C SER A 15 0.02 6.98 -3.13
N PHE A 16 0.86 7.96 -2.84
CA PHE A 16 1.47 8.76 -3.88
C PHE A 16 2.41 7.92 -4.75
N LEU A 17 3.25 7.12 -4.12
CA LEU A 17 4.21 6.30 -4.83
C LEU A 17 3.54 5.24 -5.70
N LEU A 18 2.44 4.70 -5.23
CA LEU A 18 1.73 3.67 -5.96
C LEU A 18 0.73 4.23 -6.97
N GLY A 19 0.46 5.52 -6.88
CA GLY A 19 -0.47 6.14 -7.80
C GLY A 19 -1.90 5.69 -7.57
N MET A 20 -2.28 5.42 -6.33
CA MET A 20 -3.64 5.01 -6.02
C MET A 20 -4.17 5.82 -4.84
N PRO A 21 -5.49 5.96 -4.75
CA PRO A 21 -6.09 6.69 -3.63
C PRO A 21 -5.82 5.99 -2.30
N GLU A 22 -5.75 6.77 -1.23
CA GLU A 22 -5.49 6.18 0.08
C GLU A 22 -6.58 5.21 0.49
N ALA A 23 -7.82 5.47 0.08
CA ALA A 23 -8.93 4.57 0.40
C ALA A 23 -8.69 3.19 -0.22
N GLU A 24 -8.21 3.18 -1.44
CA GLU A 24 -7.92 1.92 -2.12
C GLU A 24 -6.75 1.20 -1.45
N LEU A 25 -5.71 1.96 -1.12
CA LEU A 25 -4.55 1.41 -0.45
C LEU A 25 -4.96 0.83 0.91
N SER A 26 -5.80 1.54 1.64
CA SER A 26 -6.27 1.08 2.93
C SER A 26 -7.05 -0.23 2.78
N ARG A 27 -7.88 -0.32 1.76
CA ARG A 27 -8.67 -1.52 1.51
C ARG A 27 -7.77 -2.71 1.23
N ILE A 28 -6.79 -2.52 0.36
CA ILE A 28 -5.89 -3.61 0.02
C ILE A 28 -5.05 -4.02 1.22
N SER A 29 -4.62 -3.04 1.99
CA SER A 29 -3.85 -3.30 3.20
C SER A 29 -4.62 -4.18 4.16
N LYS A 30 -5.88 -3.86 4.37
CA LYS A 30 -6.71 -4.64 5.29
C LYS A 30 -6.97 -6.05 4.77
N GLN A 31 -7.20 -6.16 3.49
CA GLN A 31 -7.48 -7.46 2.90
C GLN A 31 -6.26 -8.37 2.88
N SER A 32 -5.11 -7.79 2.65
CA SER A 32 -3.90 -8.59 2.50
C SER A 32 -3.12 -8.76 3.79
N GLY A 33 -3.40 -7.92 4.77
CA GLY A 33 -2.65 -7.95 6.00
C GLY A 33 -1.30 -7.27 5.90
N LEU A 34 -1.06 -6.54 4.82
CA LEU A 34 0.19 -5.82 4.66
C LEU A 34 0.08 -4.45 5.30
N GLY A 35 1.22 -3.93 5.73
CA GLY A 35 1.23 -2.64 6.39
C GLY A 35 1.32 -2.79 7.90
N HIS A 36 1.74 -1.73 8.55
CA HIS A 36 1.94 -1.72 9.99
C HIS A 36 1.28 -0.48 10.58
N VAL A 37 0.44 -0.68 11.57
CA VAL A 37 -0.23 0.44 12.22
C VAL A 37 0.53 0.78 13.50
N GLU A 38 0.86 2.05 13.62
CA GLU A 38 1.52 2.53 14.82
C GLU A 38 0.66 3.59 15.46
N CYS A 39 0.61 3.57 16.78
CA CYS A 39 -0.17 4.55 17.52
C CYS A 39 0.76 5.50 18.23
N ALA A 40 0.52 6.77 18.07
CA ALA A 40 1.28 7.78 18.76
C ALA A 40 0.26 8.69 19.42
N GLY A 41 0.09 8.55 20.70
CA GLY A 41 -0.92 9.31 21.42
C GLY A 41 -2.29 8.90 20.95
N ASN A 42 -3.05 9.86 20.43
CA ASN A 42 -4.39 9.58 19.97
C ASN A 42 -4.43 9.30 18.48
N GLU A 43 -3.28 9.28 17.82
CA GLU A 43 -3.27 9.13 16.39
C GLU A 43 -2.75 7.79 15.96
N LYS A 44 -3.29 7.27 14.90
CA LYS A 44 -2.82 6.05 14.30
C LYS A 44 -2.29 6.37 12.93
N GLU A 45 -1.18 5.77 12.59
CA GLU A 45 -0.59 5.98 11.28
C GLU A 45 -0.22 4.61 10.73
N THR A 46 -0.52 4.37 9.47
CA THR A 46 -0.16 3.12 8.83
C THR A 46 1.10 3.34 8.02
N TYR A 47 2.04 2.43 8.17
CA TYR A 47 3.32 2.50 7.47
C TYR A 47 3.51 1.25 6.63
N PHE A 48 4.26 1.38 5.56
CA PHE A 48 4.51 0.26 4.66
C PHE A 48 6.00 0.19 4.35
N THR A 49 6.52 -1.02 4.24
CA THR A 49 7.89 -1.20 3.76
C THR A 49 7.84 -1.17 2.24
N TYR A 50 8.97 -0.96 1.62
CA TYR A 50 9.03 -0.95 0.16
C TYR A 50 8.67 -2.31 -0.40
N GLU A 51 9.03 -3.37 0.31
CA GLU A 51 8.67 -4.71 -0.10
C GLU A 51 7.16 -4.89 -0.09
N GLU A 52 6.51 -4.35 0.92
CA GLU A 52 5.05 -4.40 1.00
C GLU A 52 4.40 -3.60 -0.12
N LEU A 53 4.99 -2.45 -0.46
CA LEU A 53 4.48 -1.66 -1.56
C LEU A 53 4.52 -2.44 -2.86
N GLN A 54 5.59 -3.19 -3.04
CA GLN A 54 5.74 -3.99 -4.23
C GLN A 54 4.65 -5.05 -4.29
N ARG A 55 4.36 -5.69 -3.16
CA ARG A 55 3.32 -6.70 -3.11
C ARG A 55 1.95 -6.10 -3.36
N ILE A 56 1.71 -4.92 -2.80
CA ILE A 56 0.44 -4.24 -3.00
C ILE A 56 0.26 -3.88 -4.47
N CYS A 57 1.34 -3.46 -5.10
CA CYS A 57 1.29 -3.12 -6.51
C CYS A 57 0.89 -4.34 -7.34
N LEU A 58 1.45 -5.50 -7.00
CA LEU A 58 1.11 -6.72 -7.70
C LEU A 58 -0.34 -7.13 -7.48
N LEU A 59 -0.82 -6.96 -6.25
CA LEU A 59 -2.20 -7.29 -5.94
C LEU A 59 -3.16 -6.39 -6.69
N ALA A 60 -2.84 -5.10 -6.75
CA ALA A 60 -3.69 -4.17 -7.47
C ALA A 60 -3.70 -4.49 -8.95
N ALA A 61 -2.56 -4.86 -9.51
CA ALA A 61 -2.47 -5.22 -10.91
C ALA A 61 -3.31 -6.46 -11.20
N ARG A 62 -3.29 -7.41 -10.29
CA ARG A 62 -4.08 -8.62 -10.47
C ARG A 62 -5.55 -8.34 -10.45
N GLN A 63 -5.99 -7.46 -9.56
CA GLN A 63 -7.39 -7.11 -9.49
C GLN A 63 -7.81 -6.44 -10.78
N MET A 64 -6.96 -5.58 -11.31
CA MET A 64 -7.25 -4.91 -12.54
C MET A 64 -7.31 -5.89 -13.69
N GLU A 65 -6.38 -6.82 -13.75
CA GLU A 65 -6.36 -7.84 -14.77
C GLU A 65 -7.62 -8.69 -14.71
N GLY A 66 -8.04 -9.03 -13.50
CA GLY A 66 -9.23 -9.80 -13.33
C GLY A 66 -10.46 -9.11 -13.85
N VAL A 67 -10.54 -7.82 -13.58
CA VAL A 67 -11.67 -7.02 -14.06
C VAL A 67 -11.64 -6.94 -15.58
N LEU A 68 -10.48 -6.69 -16.15
CA LEU A 68 -10.36 -6.59 -17.60
C LEU A 68 -10.68 -7.91 -18.26
N SER A 69 -10.20 -8.99 -17.69
CA SER A 69 -10.49 -10.30 -18.22
C SER A 69 -11.96 -10.59 -18.19
N GLY A 70 -12.61 -10.25 -17.10
CA GLY A 70 -14.03 -10.44 -16.97
C GLY A 70 -14.79 -9.61 -17.98
N ALA A 71 -14.34 -8.39 -18.21
CA ALA A 71 -15.00 -7.52 -19.15
C ALA A 71 -14.83 -8.00 -20.57
N ALA A 72 -13.74 -8.69 -20.84
CA ALA A 72 -13.47 -9.17 -22.17
C ALA A 72 -14.34 -10.35 -22.55
N ARG A 73 -14.98 -10.94 -21.59
CA ARG A 73 -15.87 -12.03 -21.91
C ARG A 73 -17.25 -11.53 -22.08
#